data_4a93cc40a4835ac64ffa2f6c218a6c68
#
_entry.id   4a93cc40a4835ac64ffa2f6c218a6c68
#
_cell.length_a   1.000
_cell.length_b   1.000
_cell.length_c   1.000
_cell.angle_alpha   90.00
_cell.angle_beta   90.00
_cell.angle_gamma   90.00
#
_symmetry.space_group_name_H-M   'P 1'
#
loop_
_entity.id
_entity.type
_entity.pdbx_description
1 polymer ?
#
loop_
_entity_poly.entity_id
_entity_poly.type
_entity_poly.pdbx_seq_one_letter_code
_entity_poly.pdbx_strand_id
1 'polypeptide(L)'
;VASGSAAGGTAQGANSQLEHCATPLGTVSLDEHTSDNWYQILTTQYQLPGTTPVLRMMIQQSNCFMVVDRAAGLNAAMQERELAKSGELRKDSNYHGGQLVAADYTLVPSVTFSNNNAGGAVAGLAGLIPGVGGLVAGAAAGSMHSKSASTMLILDDNRSGVQIAAAAGSAKNIDFGGIGALGG
;
A
#
# COMPACT_ATOMS: atom_id res chain seq x y z
N VAL A 1 9.36 9.26 11.13
CA VAL A 1 8.88 10.30 10.19
C VAL A 1 9.45 9.97 8.84
N ALA A 2 8.59 9.61 7.89
CA ALA A 2 9.02 9.34 6.54
C ALA A 2 9.09 10.65 5.76
N SER A 3 10.20 10.92 5.12
CA SER A 3 10.40 12.06 4.22
C SER A 3 10.82 11.55 2.85
N GLY A 4 10.39 12.19 1.79
CA GLY A 4 10.71 11.80 0.43
C GLY A 4 10.77 13.01 -0.50
N SER A 5 11.46 12.84 -1.62
CA SER A 5 11.53 13.83 -2.69
C SER A 5 10.44 13.58 -3.72
N ALA A 6 9.76 14.63 -4.16
CA ALA A 6 8.74 14.55 -5.21
C ALA A 6 9.31 14.36 -6.63
N ALA A 7 10.60 14.41 -6.79
CA ALA A 7 11.26 14.47 -8.10
C ALA A 7 11.69 13.12 -8.69
N GLY A 8 11.25 12.01 -8.11
CA GLY A 8 11.36 10.67 -8.76
C GLY A 8 12.77 10.10 -8.93
N GLY A 9 13.81 10.65 -8.56
CA GLY A 9 15.16 10.10 -8.79
C GLY A 9 16.04 9.99 -7.55
N THR A 10 15.80 10.81 -6.56
CA THR A 10 16.56 10.82 -5.31
C THR A 10 15.62 11.07 -4.15
N ALA A 11 15.13 9.99 -3.56
CA ALA A 11 14.32 10.08 -2.37
C ALA A 11 15.20 10.42 -1.16
N GLN A 12 14.89 11.50 -0.46
CA GLN A 12 15.53 11.82 0.81
C GLN A 12 14.82 11.08 1.96
N GLY A 13 15.58 10.60 2.93
CA GLY A 13 15.05 9.90 4.10
C GLY A 13 14.58 8.48 3.82
N ALA A 14 15.07 7.87 2.76
CA ALA A 14 14.79 6.47 2.47
C ALA A 14 15.31 5.58 3.60
N ASN A 15 14.50 4.60 3.99
CA ASN A 15 14.91 3.58 4.93
C ASN A 15 16.00 2.71 4.26
N SER A 16 17.10 2.47 4.95
CA SER A 16 18.19 1.61 4.47
C SER A 16 17.78 0.15 4.22
N GLN A 17 16.62 -0.27 4.77
CA GLN A 17 16.03 -1.58 4.54
C GLN A 17 15.15 -1.63 3.28
N LEU A 18 14.84 -0.49 2.68
CA LEU A 18 14.08 -0.44 1.44
C LEU A 18 15.01 -0.68 0.26
N GLU A 19 14.67 -1.65 -0.57
CA GLU A 19 15.40 -1.91 -1.81
C GLU A 19 15.34 -0.68 -2.71
N HIS A 20 16.47 -0.40 -3.37
CA HIS A 20 16.61 0.77 -4.22
C HIS A 20 17.09 0.37 -5.61
N CYS A 21 16.36 0.80 -6.64
CA CYS A 21 16.73 0.57 -8.02
C CYS A 21 17.57 1.74 -8.57
N ALA A 22 18.62 1.43 -9.33
CA ALA A 22 19.45 2.45 -9.97
C ALA A 22 18.68 3.26 -11.01
N THR A 23 17.73 2.62 -11.71
CA THR A 23 16.83 3.23 -12.69
C THR A 23 15.41 2.67 -12.52
N PRO A 24 14.37 3.46 -12.73
CA PRO A 24 13.00 2.96 -12.68
C PRO A 24 12.75 1.85 -13.70
N LEU A 25 12.02 0.83 -13.29
CA LEU A 25 11.62 -0.31 -14.13
C LEU A 25 10.41 0.02 -15.02
N GLY A 26 9.70 1.08 -14.70
CA GLY A 26 8.50 1.51 -15.43
C GLY A 26 7.64 2.43 -14.58
N THR A 27 6.38 2.58 -15.01
CA THR A 27 5.36 3.39 -14.34
C THR A 27 4.36 2.50 -13.62
N VAL A 28 3.91 2.92 -12.45
CA VAL A 28 2.95 2.17 -11.63
C VAL A 28 1.81 3.09 -11.17
N SER A 29 0.58 2.58 -11.26
CA SER A 29 -0.59 3.12 -10.56
C SER A 29 -0.89 2.29 -9.32
N LEU A 30 -1.48 2.92 -8.30
CA LEU A 30 -2.01 2.20 -7.15
C LEU A 30 -3.53 2.12 -7.27
N ASP A 31 -4.06 0.93 -7.04
CA ASP A 31 -5.49 0.67 -6.99
C ASP A 31 -5.87 0.10 -5.62
N GLU A 32 -6.37 0.96 -4.76
CA GLU A 32 -6.83 0.62 -3.41
C GLU A 32 -8.33 0.39 -3.45
N HIS A 33 -8.74 -0.86 -3.26
CA HIS A 33 -10.15 -1.24 -3.27
C HIS A 33 -10.83 -0.78 -1.97
N THR A 34 -11.33 0.45 -1.98
CA THR A 34 -11.96 1.08 -0.80
C THR A 34 -13.28 0.44 -0.39
N SER A 35 -13.88 -0.37 -1.25
CA SER A 35 -15.08 -1.16 -0.94
C SER A 35 -14.78 -2.46 -0.20
N ASP A 36 -13.52 -2.88 -0.13
CA ASP A 36 -13.14 -4.12 0.52
C ASP A 36 -13.29 -4.04 2.03
N ASN A 37 -13.62 -5.17 2.65
CA ASN A 37 -13.83 -5.24 4.09
C ASN A 37 -12.58 -4.83 4.90
N TRP A 38 -11.39 -5.15 4.41
CA TRP A 38 -10.15 -4.76 5.08
C TRP A 38 -9.98 -3.23 5.16
N TYR A 39 -10.38 -2.52 4.10
CA TYR A 39 -10.31 -1.06 4.08
C TYR A 39 -11.28 -0.43 5.07
N GLN A 40 -12.50 -0.99 5.16
CA GLN A 40 -13.49 -0.57 6.14
C GLN A 40 -13.00 -0.81 7.58
N ILE A 41 -12.41 -1.96 7.85
CA ILE A 41 -11.81 -2.25 9.16
C ILE A 41 -10.67 -1.27 9.47
N LEU A 42 -9.76 -1.04 8.51
CA LEU A 42 -8.63 -0.14 8.66
C LEU A 42 -9.08 1.28 9.05
N THR A 43 -10.07 1.80 8.32
CA THR A 43 -10.50 3.20 8.46
C THR A 43 -11.48 3.44 9.60
N THR A 44 -12.37 2.49 9.90
CA THR A 44 -13.42 2.66 10.92
C THR A 44 -13.00 2.13 12.29
N GLN A 45 -12.37 0.95 12.37
CA GLN A 45 -11.99 0.35 13.64
C GLN A 45 -10.63 0.84 14.14
N TYR A 46 -9.66 0.94 13.23
CA TYR A 46 -8.31 1.38 13.57
C TYR A 46 -8.10 2.88 13.38
N GLN A 47 -9.06 3.58 12.75
CA GLN A 47 -9.00 5.02 12.45
C GLN A 47 -7.71 5.43 11.72
N LEU A 48 -7.21 4.53 10.88
CA LEU A 48 -6.02 4.76 10.07
C LEU A 48 -6.42 5.25 8.67
N PRO A 49 -5.61 6.09 8.04
CA PRO A 49 -5.80 6.44 6.64
C PRO A 49 -5.60 5.23 5.73
N GLY A 50 -6.05 5.32 4.48
CA GLY A 50 -5.76 4.32 3.46
C GLY A 50 -4.26 4.09 3.25
N THR A 51 -3.89 2.99 2.61
CA THR A 51 -2.50 2.59 2.41
C THR A 51 -1.80 3.36 1.30
N THR A 52 -2.54 3.91 0.36
CA THR A 52 -2.03 4.58 -0.85
C THR A 52 -0.98 5.67 -0.58
N PRO A 53 -1.15 6.61 0.37
CA PRO A 53 -0.14 7.65 0.59
C PRO A 53 1.21 7.10 1.04
N VAL A 54 1.19 6.11 1.93
CA VAL A 54 2.41 5.47 2.44
C VAL A 54 3.10 4.68 1.33
N LEU A 55 2.34 3.91 0.56
CA LEU A 55 2.88 3.13 -0.56
C LEU A 55 3.49 4.03 -1.64
N ARG A 56 2.84 5.12 -2.01
CA ARG A 56 3.41 6.10 -2.96
C ARG A 56 4.77 6.61 -2.51
N MET A 57 4.88 6.98 -1.24
CA MET A 57 6.14 7.45 -0.70
C MET A 57 7.22 6.36 -0.73
N MET A 58 6.91 5.14 -0.32
CA MET A 58 7.85 4.03 -0.35
C MET A 58 8.31 3.71 -1.77
N ILE A 59 7.39 3.70 -2.74
CA ILE A 59 7.73 3.47 -4.15
C ILE A 59 8.65 4.57 -4.67
N GLN A 60 8.38 5.83 -4.38
CA GLN A 60 9.25 6.94 -4.77
C GLN A 60 10.63 6.83 -4.11
N GLN A 61 10.68 6.45 -2.83
CA GLN A 61 11.95 6.25 -2.12
C GLN A 61 12.77 5.09 -2.69
N SER A 62 12.12 4.03 -3.15
CA SER A 62 12.80 2.89 -3.77
C SER A 62 13.42 3.22 -5.14
N ASN A 63 12.95 4.28 -5.81
CA ASN A 63 13.28 4.60 -7.20
C ASN A 63 13.02 3.45 -8.20
N CYS A 64 12.23 2.42 -7.81
CA CYS A 64 11.97 1.29 -8.70
C CYS A 64 10.85 1.56 -9.69
N PHE A 65 9.93 2.47 -9.37
CA PHE A 65 8.84 2.84 -10.27
C PHE A 65 8.54 4.34 -10.18
N MET A 66 8.10 4.90 -11.29
CA MET A 66 7.48 6.22 -11.33
C MET A 66 5.98 6.06 -11.05
N VAL A 67 5.48 6.76 -10.05
CA VAL A 67 4.06 6.69 -9.68
C VAL A 67 3.24 7.60 -10.58
N VAL A 68 2.23 7.05 -11.26
CA VAL A 68 1.21 7.81 -12.00
C VAL A 68 -0.08 7.87 -11.17
N ASP A 69 -0.59 9.07 -10.97
CA ASP A 69 -1.82 9.26 -10.20
C ASP A 69 -3.05 9.08 -11.11
N ARG A 70 -3.86 8.06 -10.81
CA ARG A 70 -5.11 7.76 -11.51
C ARG A 70 -6.36 8.22 -10.76
N ALA A 71 -6.18 8.92 -9.65
CA ALA A 71 -7.25 9.50 -8.85
C ALA A 71 -7.23 11.03 -8.92
N ALA A 72 -6.84 11.70 -7.87
CA ALA A 72 -6.86 13.17 -7.78
C ALA A 72 -5.98 13.84 -8.84
N GLY A 73 -4.79 13.29 -9.11
CA GLY A 73 -3.88 13.83 -10.12
C GLY A 73 -4.43 13.73 -11.54
N LEU A 74 -5.10 12.61 -11.87
CA LEU A 74 -5.76 12.49 -13.16
C LEU A 74 -6.90 13.51 -13.31
N ASN A 75 -7.73 13.66 -12.30
CA ASN A 75 -8.84 14.60 -12.32
C ASN A 75 -8.33 16.05 -12.50
N ALA A 76 -7.29 16.44 -11.78
CA ALA A 76 -6.66 17.75 -11.97
C ALA A 76 -6.13 17.95 -13.41
N ALA A 77 -5.42 16.96 -13.94
CA ALA A 77 -4.92 17.02 -15.31
C ALA A 77 -6.03 17.13 -16.37
N MET A 78 -7.15 16.46 -16.16
CA MET A 78 -8.31 16.57 -17.05
C MET A 78 -8.99 17.93 -16.94
N GLN A 79 -9.09 18.49 -15.73
CA GLN A 79 -9.65 19.83 -15.50
C GLN A 79 -8.82 20.90 -16.22
N GLU A 80 -7.50 20.86 -16.12
CA GLU A 80 -6.63 21.80 -16.83
C GLU A 80 -6.79 21.72 -18.36
N ARG A 81 -7.01 20.51 -18.91
CA ARG A 81 -7.28 20.33 -20.32
C ARG A 81 -8.62 20.90 -20.76
N GLU A 82 -9.66 20.78 -19.95
CA GLU A 82 -10.95 21.41 -20.25
C GLU A 82 -10.84 22.95 -20.19
N LEU A 83 -10.10 23.50 -19.24
CA LEU A 83 -9.80 24.92 -19.18
C LEU A 83 -9.00 25.40 -20.42
N ALA A 84 -8.06 24.58 -20.89
CA ALA A 84 -7.33 24.89 -22.13
C ALA A 84 -8.25 24.91 -23.37
N LYS A 85 -9.18 23.96 -23.47
CA LYS A 85 -10.17 23.90 -24.57
C LYS A 85 -11.14 25.08 -24.53
N SER A 86 -11.53 25.55 -23.35
CA SER A 86 -12.42 26.69 -23.21
C SER A 86 -11.76 28.03 -23.56
N GLY A 87 -10.43 28.06 -23.67
CA GLY A 87 -9.67 29.27 -23.97
C GLY A 87 -9.36 30.13 -22.74
N GLU A 88 -9.67 29.68 -21.53
CA GLU A 88 -9.43 30.41 -20.29
C GLU A 88 -7.96 30.42 -19.87
N LEU A 89 -7.17 29.45 -20.33
CA LEU A 89 -5.75 29.41 -20.05
C LEU A 89 -4.94 30.34 -20.96
N ARG A 90 -3.79 30.77 -20.45
CA ARG A 90 -2.82 31.53 -21.25
C ARG A 90 -2.40 30.72 -22.48
N LYS A 91 -2.15 31.41 -23.60
CA LYS A 91 -1.82 30.79 -24.90
C LYS A 91 -0.63 29.82 -24.86
N ASP A 92 0.32 30.04 -23.93
CA ASP A 92 1.54 29.23 -23.81
C ASP A 92 1.41 28.08 -22.82
N SER A 93 0.21 27.79 -22.33
CA SER A 93 -0.01 26.78 -21.28
C SER A 93 0.22 25.34 -21.73
N ASN A 94 0.16 25.05 -23.05
CA ASN A 94 0.48 23.76 -23.68
C ASN A 94 -0.21 22.52 -23.07
N TYR A 95 -1.47 22.65 -22.68
CA TYR A 95 -2.29 21.53 -22.22
C TYR A 95 -3.13 20.95 -23.37
N HIS A 96 -2.90 19.69 -23.73
CA HIS A 96 -3.64 19.02 -24.80
C HIS A 96 -3.73 17.50 -24.60
N GLY A 97 -4.46 16.81 -25.45
CA GLY A 97 -4.51 15.34 -25.46
C GLY A 97 -3.13 14.72 -25.74
N GLY A 98 -2.92 13.49 -25.30
CA GLY A 98 -1.69 12.73 -25.54
C GLY A 98 -0.53 13.01 -24.57
N GLN A 99 -0.73 13.81 -23.52
CA GLN A 99 0.32 14.15 -22.55
C GLN A 99 0.32 13.24 -21.33
N LEU A 100 -0.70 12.40 -21.11
CA LEU A 100 -0.75 11.49 -19.97
C LEU A 100 0.20 10.31 -20.18
N VAL A 101 1.00 10.05 -19.17
CA VAL A 101 1.85 8.86 -19.13
C VAL A 101 0.98 7.64 -18.79
N ALA A 102 1.14 6.56 -19.55
CA ALA A 102 0.47 5.29 -19.24
C ALA A 102 1.05 4.66 -17.96
N ALA A 103 0.23 3.91 -17.23
CA ALA A 103 0.71 3.02 -16.19
C ALA A 103 1.08 1.67 -16.82
N ASP A 104 2.33 1.28 -16.70
CA ASP A 104 2.80 -0.04 -17.15
C ASP A 104 2.27 -1.13 -16.21
N TYR A 105 2.19 -0.80 -14.92
CA TYR A 105 1.81 -1.71 -13.86
C TYR A 105 0.74 -1.10 -12.96
N THR A 106 -0.02 -1.99 -12.29
CA THR A 106 -0.93 -1.62 -11.19
C THR A 106 -0.53 -2.37 -9.94
N LEU A 107 -0.37 -1.64 -8.83
CA LEU A 107 -0.11 -2.21 -7.51
C LEU A 107 -1.40 -2.21 -6.71
N VAL A 108 -1.81 -3.41 -6.28
CA VAL A 108 -3.04 -3.62 -5.50
C VAL A 108 -2.66 -4.04 -4.08
N PRO A 109 -2.88 -3.18 -3.07
CA PRO A 109 -2.68 -3.54 -1.67
C PRO A 109 -3.89 -4.26 -1.10
N SER A 110 -3.65 -5.19 -0.17
CA SER A 110 -4.66 -5.75 0.70
C SER A 110 -4.11 -5.98 2.10
N VAL A 111 -4.98 -5.92 3.11
CA VAL A 111 -4.61 -6.14 4.51
C VAL A 111 -5.54 -7.16 5.14
N THR A 112 -4.96 -8.15 5.80
CA THR A 112 -5.70 -9.14 6.57
C THR A 112 -5.44 -8.88 8.06
N PHE A 113 -6.52 -8.68 8.81
CA PHE A 113 -6.45 -8.52 10.26
C PHE A 113 -6.85 -9.82 10.94
N SER A 114 -6.05 -10.30 11.88
CA SER A 114 -6.40 -11.42 12.74
C SER A 114 -6.50 -10.96 14.20
N ASN A 115 -7.67 -11.16 14.78
CA ASN A 115 -7.91 -10.97 16.20
C ASN A 115 -8.02 -12.36 16.82
N ASN A 116 -7.19 -12.67 17.81
CA ASN A 116 -7.21 -13.99 18.49
C ASN A 116 -8.46 -14.26 19.33
N ASN A 117 -9.49 -13.42 19.26
CA ASN A 117 -10.79 -13.65 19.90
C ASN A 117 -11.80 -14.41 18.99
N ALA A 118 -11.45 -14.67 17.73
CA ALA A 118 -12.29 -15.46 16.83
C ALA A 118 -11.80 -16.92 16.84
N GLY A 119 -12.32 -17.70 17.74
CA GLY A 119 -12.10 -19.15 17.72
C GLY A 119 -12.47 -19.73 16.35
N GLY A 120 -11.52 -20.33 15.67
CA GLY A 120 -11.74 -21.38 14.71
C GLY A 120 -11.86 -21.07 13.22
N ALA A 121 -11.97 -19.82 12.75
CA ALA A 121 -12.23 -19.58 11.32
C ALA A 121 -10.98 -19.26 10.47
N VAL A 122 -9.87 -18.89 11.05
CA VAL A 122 -8.66 -18.48 10.32
C VAL A 122 -7.65 -19.62 10.10
N ALA A 123 -7.82 -20.73 10.78
CA ALA A 123 -6.95 -21.91 10.60
C ALA A 123 -7.06 -22.56 9.20
N GLY A 124 -8.15 -22.29 8.48
CA GLY A 124 -8.39 -22.87 7.16
C GLY A 124 -7.62 -22.24 6.00
N LEU A 125 -7.24 -20.96 6.11
CA LEU A 125 -6.55 -20.26 5.02
C LEU A 125 -5.02 -20.28 5.16
N ALA A 126 -4.49 -20.47 6.37
CA ALA A 126 -3.05 -20.58 6.60
C ALA A 126 -2.43 -21.86 6.01
N GLY A 127 -3.25 -22.87 5.72
CA GLY A 127 -2.81 -24.12 5.10
C GLY A 127 -2.63 -24.08 3.57
N LEU A 128 -3.04 -22.98 2.93
CA LEU A 128 -3.01 -22.88 1.45
C LEU A 128 -1.78 -22.17 0.92
N ILE A 129 -0.95 -21.57 1.78
CA ILE A 129 0.27 -20.88 1.36
C ILE A 129 1.48 -21.76 1.72
N PRO A 130 2.19 -22.36 0.74
CA PRO A 130 3.40 -23.12 1.01
C PRO A 130 4.48 -22.19 1.61
N GLY A 131 4.95 -22.51 2.80
CA GLY A 131 6.04 -21.76 3.47
C GLY A 131 5.62 -20.97 4.72
N VAL A 132 4.33 -20.81 5.02
CA VAL A 132 3.86 -20.07 6.22
C VAL A 132 3.42 -21.01 7.36
N GLY A 133 3.45 -22.31 7.14
CA GLY A 133 2.94 -23.32 8.09
C GLY A 133 3.68 -23.45 9.44
N GLY A 134 4.77 -22.75 9.64
CA GLY A 134 5.58 -22.84 10.87
C GLY A 134 5.20 -21.89 12.01
N LEU A 135 4.34 -20.88 11.76
CA LEU A 135 4.05 -19.79 12.73
C LEU A 135 2.78 -20.00 13.55
N VAL A 136 1.99 -21.02 13.27
CA VAL A 136 0.68 -21.24 13.92
C VAL A 136 0.76 -22.17 15.16
N ALA A 137 1.86 -22.86 15.37
CA ALA A 137 1.97 -23.88 16.42
C ALA A 137 2.31 -23.38 17.84
N GLY A 138 2.46 -22.05 18.04
CA GLY A 138 2.96 -21.49 19.32
C GLY A 138 1.93 -20.85 20.25
N ALA A 139 0.64 -20.86 19.92
CA ALA A 139 -0.36 -20.09 20.67
C ALA A 139 -1.29 -20.97 21.53
N ALA A 140 -0.74 -21.77 22.39
CA ALA A 140 -1.50 -22.44 23.45
C ALA A 140 -0.90 -22.03 24.81
N ALA A 141 -1.44 -21.03 25.43
CA ALA A 141 -1.63 -20.81 26.87
C ALA A 141 -1.60 -19.33 27.26
N GLY A 142 -2.69 -18.87 27.84
CA GLY A 142 -2.74 -17.59 28.56
C GLY A 142 -3.36 -16.47 27.72
N SER A 143 -4.21 -15.69 28.33
CA SER A 143 -4.97 -14.55 27.81
C SER A 143 -4.08 -13.42 27.24
N MET A 144 -3.33 -13.72 26.19
CA MET A 144 -2.59 -12.74 25.43
C MET A 144 -3.47 -12.27 24.27
N HIS A 145 -3.91 -11.03 24.33
CA HIS A 145 -4.56 -10.38 23.21
C HIS A 145 -3.50 -9.97 22.19
N SER A 146 -3.19 -10.80 21.22
CA SER A 146 -2.30 -10.41 20.14
C SER A 146 -3.12 -10.01 18.92
N LYS A 147 -2.94 -8.79 18.47
CA LYS A 147 -3.47 -8.29 17.20
C LYS A 147 -2.37 -8.43 16.16
N SER A 148 -2.63 -9.09 15.07
CA SER A 148 -1.71 -9.19 13.96
C SER A 148 -2.35 -8.68 12.66
N ALA A 149 -1.56 -8.02 11.85
CA ALA A 149 -1.94 -7.60 10.52
C ALA A 149 -0.94 -8.15 9.51
N SER A 150 -1.44 -8.69 8.42
CA SER A 150 -0.63 -9.10 7.28
C SER A 150 -1.03 -8.27 6.08
N THR A 151 -0.05 -7.72 5.40
CA THR A 151 -0.23 -6.94 4.18
C THR A 151 0.22 -7.78 2.99
N MET A 152 -0.54 -7.75 1.92
CA MET A 152 -0.17 -8.33 0.63
C MET A 152 -0.18 -7.21 -0.42
N LEU A 153 0.84 -7.19 -1.26
CA LEU A 153 0.94 -6.33 -2.43
C LEU A 153 0.99 -7.20 -3.66
N ILE A 154 0.11 -6.94 -4.60
CA ILE A 154 0.04 -7.63 -5.90
C ILE A 154 0.45 -6.63 -6.97
N LEU A 155 1.31 -7.05 -7.90
CA LEU A 155 1.73 -6.25 -9.04
C LEU A 155 1.25 -6.91 -10.33
N ASP A 156 0.40 -6.21 -11.06
CA ASP A 156 -0.17 -6.63 -12.32
C ASP A 156 0.44 -5.85 -13.50
N ASP A 157 0.72 -6.54 -14.58
CA ASP A 157 1.11 -5.94 -15.87
C ASP A 157 -0.15 -5.48 -16.62
N ASN A 158 -0.27 -4.19 -16.85
CA ASN A 158 -1.46 -3.60 -17.48
C ASN A 158 -1.59 -3.92 -18.98
N ARG A 159 -0.52 -4.36 -19.64
CA ARG A 159 -0.59 -4.73 -21.06
C ARG A 159 -1.11 -6.14 -21.25
N SER A 160 -0.66 -7.07 -20.42
CA SER A 160 -1.04 -8.47 -20.51
C SER A 160 -2.20 -8.85 -19.60
N GLY A 161 -2.45 -8.06 -18.55
CA GLY A 161 -3.38 -8.42 -17.46
C GLY A 161 -2.86 -9.57 -16.59
N VAL A 162 -1.56 -9.84 -16.61
CA VAL A 162 -0.93 -10.92 -15.85
C VAL A 162 -0.39 -10.39 -14.53
N GLN A 163 -0.70 -11.08 -13.44
CA GLN A 163 -0.03 -10.86 -12.16
C GLN A 163 1.42 -11.33 -12.25
N ILE A 164 2.36 -10.41 -12.15
CA ILE A 164 3.78 -10.68 -12.33
C ILE A 164 4.55 -10.83 -11.02
N ALA A 165 4.04 -10.26 -9.93
CA ALA A 165 4.69 -10.35 -8.62
C ALA A 165 3.68 -10.25 -7.49
N ALA A 166 4.05 -10.81 -6.35
CA ALA A 166 3.36 -10.60 -5.08
C ALA A 166 4.38 -10.54 -3.95
N ALA A 167 4.13 -9.65 -2.98
CA ALA A 167 4.93 -9.52 -1.78
C ALA A 167 4.01 -9.52 -0.56
N ALA A 168 4.46 -10.11 0.53
CA ALA A 168 3.73 -10.13 1.78
C ALA A 168 4.60 -9.62 2.93
N GLY A 169 3.97 -8.88 3.83
CA GLY A 169 4.57 -8.42 5.07
C GLY A 169 3.63 -8.65 6.25
N SER A 170 4.16 -8.81 7.45
CA SER A 170 3.35 -8.95 8.65
C SER A 170 3.89 -8.10 9.79
N ALA A 171 2.96 -7.56 10.58
CA ALA A 171 3.26 -6.87 11.83
C ALA A 171 2.45 -7.52 12.95
N LYS A 172 3.10 -7.73 14.09
CA LYS A 172 2.48 -8.28 15.28
C LYS A 172 2.67 -7.32 16.44
N ASN A 173 1.58 -6.89 17.04
CA ASN A 173 1.59 -6.11 18.26
C ASN A 173 1.17 -7.02 19.43
N ILE A 174 2.00 -7.10 20.46
CA ILE A 174 1.71 -7.87 21.67
C ILE A 174 1.43 -6.83 22.76
N ASP A 175 0.15 -6.64 23.08
CA ASP A 175 -0.24 -5.87 24.25
C ASP A 175 -0.01 -6.73 25.51
N PHE A 176 1.02 -6.41 26.26
CA PHE A 176 1.17 -6.89 27.63
C PHE A 176 0.22 -6.11 28.55
N GLY A 177 -1.07 -6.39 28.43
CA GLY A 177 -2.05 -5.89 29.40
C GLY A 177 -1.88 -6.59 30.73
N GLY A 178 -1.29 -5.91 31.71
CA GLY A 178 -1.41 -6.33 33.09
C GLY A 178 -0.16 -6.70 33.86
N ILE A 179 0.97 -6.02 33.70
CA ILE A 179 2.02 -5.99 34.72
C ILE A 179 2.24 -4.55 35.17
N GLY A 180 1.31 -4.05 35.95
CA GLY A 180 1.39 -2.70 36.48
C GLY A 180 0.65 -2.56 37.78
N ALA A 181 0.84 -3.48 38.73
CA ALA A 181 0.38 -3.30 40.09
C ALA A 181 1.03 -4.31 41.05
N LEU A 182 2.34 -4.28 41.18
CA LEU A 182 3.03 -4.78 42.40
C LEU A 182 4.16 -3.81 42.72
N GLY A 183 3.80 -2.76 43.40
CA GLY A 183 4.69 -1.77 43.95
C GLY A 183 3.93 -1.01 45.02
N GLY A 184 3.76 -1.59 46.18
CA GLY A 184 3.36 -0.94 47.41
C GLY A 184 4.53 -0.99 48.34
#